data_711aa90bbc6f5f20f05bfbc8af1bbb6c
#
_entry.id   711aa90bbc6f5f20f05bfbc8af1bbb6c
#
_cell.length_a   1.000
_cell.length_b   1.000
_cell.length_c   1.000
_cell.angle_alpha   90.00
_cell.angle_beta   90.00
_cell.angle_gamma   90.00
#
_symmetry.space_group_name_H-M   'P 1'
#
loop_
_entity.id
_entity.type
_entity.pdbx_description
1 polymer ?
#
loop_
_entity_poly.entity_id
_entity_poly.type
_entity_poly.pdbx_seq_one_letter_code
_entity_poly.pdbx_strand_id
1 'polypeptide(L)'
;MSGELLTLTAAEQAARIESSDVSAAEVFEYWRGRAAGDDLGAYLWVAEDTPEDAGTLPPIAVKDLFCVEGVPSMAGSRILEGYRPPYTATSVRNLQAAGTRVLGKTNQDEFAMGSSNENSGYGPVENPWDRTRVPGGSSGGSA
;
A
#
# COMPACT_ATOMS: atom_id res chain seq x y z
N MET A 1 13.91 13.71 -12.03
CA MET A 1 13.13 13.61 -10.78
C MET A 1 12.46 12.24 -10.60
N SER A 2 11.70 11.70 -11.56
CA SER A 2 10.95 10.44 -11.33
C SER A 2 11.81 9.17 -11.08
N GLY A 3 12.97 9.03 -11.71
CA GLY A 3 13.84 7.86 -11.47
C GLY A 3 14.64 7.90 -10.16
N GLU A 4 14.75 9.06 -9.57
CA GLU A 4 15.55 9.30 -8.37
C GLU A 4 14.80 8.86 -7.09
N LEU A 5 13.48 9.06 -7.02
CA LEU A 5 12.67 8.65 -5.87
C LEU A 5 12.72 7.14 -5.61
N LEU A 6 12.86 6.32 -6.65
CA LEU A 6 12.90 4.86 -6.53
C LEU A 6 14.10 4.36 -5.72
N THR A 7 15.22 5.09 -5.76
CA THR A 7 16.47 4.69 -5.11
C THR A 7 16.63 5.23 -3.69
N LEU A 8 15.72 6.14 -3.28
CA LEU A 8 15.75 6.74 -1.96
C LEU A 8 15.00 5.89 -0.93
N THR A 9 15.55 5.82 0.26
CA THR A 9 14.84 5.30 1.42
C THR A 9 13.67 6.20 1.82
N ALA A 10 12.73 5.69 2.60
CA ALA A 10 11.62 6.50 3.11
C ALA A 10 12.11 7.71 3.95
N ALA A 11 13.22 7.54 4.69
CA ALA A 11 13.83 8.63 5.47
C ALA A 11 14.41 9.73 4.55
N GLU A 12 15.07 9.36 3.47
CA GLU A 12 15.60 10.32 2.49
C GLU A 12 14.48 11.05 1.74
N GLN A 13 13.39 10.34 1.40
CA GLN A 13 12.22 10.97 0.81
C GLN A 13 11.58 11.97 1.80
N ALA A 14 11.44 11.59 3.07
CA ALA A 14 10.93 12.49 4.12
C ALA A 14 11.80 13.75 4.27
N ALA A 15 13.12 13.60 4.29
CA ALA A 15 14.06 14.72 4.36
C ALA A 15 13.92 15.67 3.16
N ARG A 16 13.69 15.15 1.95
CA ARG A 16 13.46 15.98 0.76
C ARG A 16 12.12 16.71 0.79
N ILE A 17 11.08 16.09 1.38
CA ILE A 17 9.79 16.76 1.60
C ILE A 17 9.98 17.89 2.61
N GLU A 18 10.69 17.64 3.72
CA GLU A 18 10.94 18.63 4.76
C GLU A 18 11.77 19.82 4.23
N SER A 19 12.77 19.57 3.40
CA SER A 19 13.57 20.62 2.76
C SER A 19 12.86 21.35 1.62
N SER A 20 11.66 20.90 1.23
CA SER A 20 10.90 21.40 0.07
C SER A 20 11.58 21.18 -1.30
N ASP A 21 12.51 20.22 -1.40
CA ASP A 21 13.11 19.81 -2.67
C ASP A 21 12.10 19.06 -3.54
N VAL A 22 11.11 18.43 -2.91
CA VAL A 22 9.96 17.78 -3.56
C VAL A 22 8.74 17.93 -2.65
N SER A 23 7.57 18.08 -3.22
CA SER A 23 6.33 18.13 -2.43
C SER A 23 5.85 16.71 -2.06
N ALA A 24 5.14 16.59 -0.93
CA ALA A 24 4.52 15.33 -0.55
C ALA A 24 3.51 14.82 -1.62
N ALA A 25 2.84 15.75 -2.30
CA ALA A 25 1.92 15.42 -3.39
C ALA A 25 2.64 14.78 -4.60
N GLU A 26 3.81 15.31 -4.99
CA GLU A 26 4.61 14.73 -6.07
C GLU A 26 5.14 13.34 -5.69
N VAL A 27 5.55 13.14 -4.44
CA VAL A 27 5.98 11.83 -3.94
C VAL A 27 4.80 10.85 -3.92
N PHE A 28 3.63 11.29 -3.45
CA PHE A 28 2.42 10.48 -3.46
C PHE A 28 2.04 10.05 -4.88
N GLU A 29 1.96 10.99 -5.82
CA GLU A 29 1.58 10.73 -7.21
C GLU A 29 2.58 9.79 -7.91
N TYR A 30 3.87 9.96 -7.64
CA TYR A 30 4.88 9.05 -8.15
C TYR A 30 4.63 7.60 -7.73
N TRP A 31 4.41 7.37 -6.44
CA TRP A 31 4.16 6.02 -5.92
C TRP A 31 2.78 5.49 -6.32
N ARG A 32 1.77 6.36 -6.40
CA ARG A 32 0.43 6.02 -6.89
C ARG A 32 0.48 5.51 -8.34
N GLY A 33 1.19 6.21 -9.20
CA GLY A 33 1.35 5.80 -10.60
C GLY A 33 2.04 4.43 -10.73
N ARG A 34 3.02 4.15 -9.88
CA ARG A 34 3.68 2.83 -9.85
C ARG A 34 2.74 1.74 -9.33
N ALA A 35 2.02 2.00 -8.24
CA ALA A 35 1.06 1.06 -7.67
C ALA A 35 -0.10 0.77 -8.62
N ALA A 36 -0.57 1.76 -9.36
CA ALA A 36 -1.62 1.59 -10.38
C ALA A 36 -1.15 0.76 -11.59
N GLY A 37 0.16 0.73 -11.85
CA GLY A 37 0.78 -0.10 -12.88
C GLY A 37 1.26 -1.47 -12.39
N ASP A 38 0.81 -1.91 -11.20
CA ASP A 38 1.20 -3.20 -10.62
C ASP A 38 0.75 -4.37 -11.50
N ASP A 39 1.70 -5.21 -11.91
CA ASP A 39 1.48 -6.43 -12.69
C ASP A 39 1.79 -7.71 -11.89
N LEU A 40 2.10 -7.56 -10.60
CA LEU A 40 2.43 -8.65 -9.70
C LEU A 40 1.23 -9.08 -8.83
N GLY A 41 0.13 -8.34 -8.86
CA GLY A 41 -1.02 -8.57 -8.00
C GLY A 41 -0.78 -8.15 -6.54
N ALA A 42 0.19 -7.25 -6.30
CA ALA A 42 0.56 -6.79 -4.98
C ALA A 42 -0.50 -5.89 -4.34
N TYR A 43 -1.31 -5.19 -5.13
CA TYR A 43 -2.36 -4.30 -4.65
C TYR A 43 -3.77 -4.83 -4.93
N LEU A 44 -4.65 -4.73 -3.94
CA LEU A 44 -6.10 -4.98 -4.09
C LEU A 44 -6.89 -3.68 -4.31
N TRP A 45 -6.32 -2.57 -3.90
CA TRP A 45 -6.86 -1.23 -4.12
C TRP A 45 -5.73 -0.21 -4.10
N VAL A 46 -5.81 0.77 -4.97
CA VAL A 46 -4.91 1.93 -5.02
C VAL A 46 -5.77 3.19 -5.01
N ALA A 47 -5.30 4.25 -4.35
CA ALA A 47 -5.99 5.54 -4.34
C ALA A 47 -6.21 6.05 -5.77
N GLU A 48 -7.42 6.55 -6.06
CA GLU A 48 -7.80 7.05 -7.39
C GLU A 48 -7.03 8.33 -7.72
N ASP A 49 -6.91 9.21 -6.71
CA ASP A 49 -6.28 10.52 -6.85
C ASP A 49 -5.26 10.77 -5.72
N THR A 50 -4.39 11.74 -5.93
CA THR A 50 -3.57 12.33 -4.88
C THR A 50 -4.47 13.15 -3.95
N PRO A 51 -4.47 12.91 -2.62
CA PRO A 51 -5.30 13.67 -1.69
C PRO A 51 -4.89 15.15 -1.64
N GLU A 52 -5.85 16.05 -1.40
CA GLU A 52 -5.56 17.49 -1.21
C GLU A 52 -4.51 17.72 -0.12
N ASP A 53 -4.65 17.03 1.01
CA ASP A 53 -3.62 16.93 2.04
C ASP A 53 -2.80 15.66 1.81
N ALA A 54 -1.71 15.76 1.07
CA ALA A 54 -0.79 14.66 0.82
C ALA A 54 0.11 14.32 2.02
N GLY A 55 -0.02 15.06 3.12
CA GLY A 55 0.76 14.85 4.35
C GLY A 55 2.14 15.50 4.30
N THR A 56 3.01 15.05 5.17
CA THR A 56 4.40 15.55 5.34
C THR A 56 5.45 14.44 5.26
N LEU A 57 5.01 13.21 5.04
CA LEU A 57 5.85 12.01 4.92
C LEU A 57 5.49 11.25 3.64
N PRO A 58 6.38 10.37 3.15
CA PRO A 58 6.05 9.47 2.06
C PRO A 58 4.78 8.65 2.33
N PRO A 59 4.02 8.27 1.29
CA PRO A 59 2.82 7.47 1.47
C PRO A 59 3.14 6.05 1.91
N ILE A 60 2.13 5.37 2.48
CA ILE A 60 2.23 3.97 2.89
C ILE A 60 1.25 3.08 2.13
N ALA A 61 1.68 1.88 1.80
CA ALA A 61 0.81 0.77 1.44
C ALA A 61 0.42 0.01 2.72
N VAL A 62 -0.87 -0.30 2.87
CA VAL A 62 -1.43 -0.91 4.07
C VAL A 62 -1.94 -2.30 3.75
N LYS A 63 -1.47 -3.31 4.49
CA LYS A 63 -1.99 -4.67 4.35
C LYS A 63 -3.51 -4.68 4.46
N ASP A 64 -4.17 -5.41 3.59
CA ASP A 64 -5.63 -5.39 3.46
C ASP A 64 -6.40 -5.90 4.71
N LEU A 65 -5.70 -6.51 5.67
CA LEU A 65 -6.22 -6.85 6.99
C LEU A 65 -6.60 -5.61 7.83
N PHE A 66 -5.85 -4.52 7.67
CA PHE A 66 -6.09 -3.31 8.47
C PHE A 66 -7.20 -2.48 7.87
N CYS A 67 -8.23 -2.21 8.66
CA CYS A 67 -9.32 -1.32 8.27
C CYS A 67 -8.82 0.11 8.07
N VAL A 68 -9.28 0.73 6.98
CA VAL A 68 -9.12 2.16 6.71
C VAL A 68 -10.52 2.69 6.37
N GLU A 69 -10.97 3.68 7.11
CA GLU A 69 -12.33 4.24 6.96
C GLU A 69 -12.61 4.66 5.52
N GLY A 70 -13.74 4.20 4.98
CA GLY A 70 -14.17 4.51 3.62
C GLY A 70 -13.37 3.84 2.49
N VAL A 71 -12.26 3.16 2.79
CA VAL A 71 -11.42 2.45 1.81
C VAL A 71 -11.78 0.96 1.80
N PRO A 72 -11.83 0.27 0.64
CA PRO A 72 -12.06 -1.16 0.60
C PRO A 72 -11.08 -1.91 1.52
N SER A 73 -11.58 -2.75 2.40
CA SER A 73 -10.79 -3.52 3.36
C SER A 73 -11.36 -4.94 3.44
N MET A 74 -10.88 -5.79 2.56
CA MET A 74 -11.50 -7.08 2.24
C MET A 74 -10.79 -8.26 2.90
N ALA A 75 -9.69 -8.03 3.60
CA ALA A 75 -8.86 -9.06 4.24
C ALA A 75 -8.43 -10.18 3.27
N GLY A 76 -8.22 -9.86 1.98
CA GLY A 76 -7.91 -10.83 0.94
C GLY A 76 -9.04 -11.82 0.64
N SER A 77 -10.29 -11.52 1.04
CA SER A 77 -11.43 -12.43 0.98
C SER A 77 -12.57 -11.90 0.10
N ARG A 78 -13.13 -12.77 -0.74
CA ARG A 78 -14.36 -12.49 -1.49
C ARG A 78 -15.60 -12.35 -0.58
N ILE A 79 -15.55 -12.89 0.63
CA ILE A 79 -16.64 -12.75 1.61
C ILE A 79 -16.86 -11.26 1.99
N LEU A 80 -15.77 -10.48 2.01
CA LEU A 80 -15.79 -9.05 2.34
C LEU A 80 -15.72 -8.15 1.09
N GLU A 81 -15.97 -8.69 -0.10
CA GLU A 81 -15.93 -7.89 -1.33
C GLU A 81 -16.83 -6.66 -1.24
N GLY A 82 -16.25 -5.49 -1.50
CA GLY A 82 -16.94 -4.21 -1.41
C GLY A 82 -17.11 -3.64 0.00
N TYR A 83 -16.66 -4.34 1.04
CA TYR A 83 -16.74 -3.82 2.41
C TYR A 83 -15.84 -2.59 2.59
N ARG A 84 -16.45 -1.51 3.09
CA ARG A 84 -15.77 -0.27 3.49
C ARG A 84 -16.02 -0.05 4.99
N PRO A 85 -14.98 -0.19 5.82
CA PRO A 85 -15.11 -0.06 7.26
C PRO A 85 -15.50 1.38 7.66
N PRO A 86 -16.31 1.57 8.73
CA PRO A 86 -16.65 2.87 9.27
C PRO A 86 -15.62 3.40 10.26
N TYR A 87 -14.42 2.81 10.30
CA TYR A 87 -13.34 3.20 11.19
C TYR A 87 -11.97 2.84 10.60
N THR A 88 -10.94 3.53 11.10
CA THR A 88 -9.54 3.24 10.76
C THR A 88 -8.87 2.53 11.94
N ALA A 89 -8.11 1.46 11.66
CA ALA A 89 -7.29 0.75 12.64
C ALA A 89 -6.34 1.71 13.36
N THR A 90 -6.16 1.53 14.66
CA THR A 90 -5.37 2.44 15.50
C THR A 90 -3.94 2.62 15.00
N SER A 91 -3.29 1.56 14.52
CA SER A 91 -1.94 1.63 13.94
C SER A 91 -1.89 2.54 12.71
N VAL A 92 -2.85 2.39 11.80
CA VAL A 92 -2.92 3.22 10.59
C VAL A 92 -3.23 4.67 10.93
N ARG A 93 -4.18 4.91 11.85
CA ARG A 93 -4.52 6.25 12.33
C ARG A 93 -3.31 6.97 12.94
N ASN A 94 -2.49 6.25 13.73
CA ASN A 94 -1.29 6.81 14.32
C ASN A 94 -0.25 7.19 13.24
N LEU A 95 -0.09 6.38 12.20
CA LEU A 95 0.77 6.68 11.05
C LEU A 95 0.25 7.89 10.27
N GLN A 96 -1.07 7.97 10.04
CA GLN A 96 -1.68 9.13 9.39
C GLN A 96 -1.49 10.41 10.22
N ALA A 97 -1.63 10.32 11.54
CA ALA A 97 -1.38 11.45 12.45
C ALA A 97 0.10 11.89 12.47
N ALA A 98 1.02 10.97 12.17
CA ALA A 98 2.45 11.28 11.99
C ALA A 98 2.74 11.97 10.64
N GLY A 99 1.79 12.05 9.72
CA GLY A 99 1.91 12.81 8.48
C GLY A 99 1.95 11.98 7.19
N THR A 100 1.80 10.65 7.26
CA THR A 100 1.70 9.83 6.03
C THR A 100 0.25 9.74 5.51
N ARG A 101 0.08 9.27 4.28
CA ARG A 101 -1.23 8.99 3.68
C ARG A 101 -1.26 7.59 3.09
N VAL A 102 -2.44 6.98 3.09
CA VAL A 102 -2.62 5.62 2.57
C VAL A 102 -2.64 5.65 1.05
N LEU A 103 -1.68 4.99 0.44
CA LEU A 103 -1.53 4.86 -1.01
C LEU A 103 -2.43 3.76 -1.58
N GLY A 104 -2.50 2.64 -0.87
CA GLY A 104 -3.22 1.46 -1.34
C GLY A 104 -3.33 0.38 -0.28
N LYS A 105 -4.11 -0.66 -0.60
CA LYS A 105 -4.31 -1.86 0.20
C LYS A 105 -3.59 -3.02 -0.47
N THR A 106 -2.63 -3.63 0.24
CA THR A 106 -1.82 -4.71 -0.30
C THR A 106 -2.45 -6.08 -0.09
N ASN A 107 -2.27 -6.93 -1.10
CA ASN A 107 -2.80 -8.29 -1.14
C ASN A 107 -2.19 -9.17 -0.04
N GLN A 108 -2.95 -10.17 0.38
CA GLN A 108 -2.58 -11.07 1.47
C GLN A 108 -3.27 -12.42 1.34
N ASP A 109 -2.81 -13.43 2.07
CA ASP A 109 -3.60 -14.63 2.31
C ASP A 109 -4.93 -14.29 2.98
N GLU A 110 -6.00 -14.98 2.64
CA GLU A 110 -7.34 -14.75 3.15
C GLU A 110 -7.37 -14.74 4.68
N PHE A 111 -7.89 -13.65 5.28
CA PHE A 111 -7.91 -13.38 6.73
C PHE A 111 -6.54 -13.50 7.41
N ALA A 112 -5.45 -13.29 6.67
CA ALA A 112 -4.07 -13.43 7.13
C ALA A 112 -3.70 -14.86 7.58
N MET A 113 -4.44 -15.86 7.13
CA MET A 113 -4.22 -17.27 7.46
C MET A 113 -3.49 -17.99 6.33
N GLY A 114 -2.19 -17.75 6.23
CA GLY A 114 -1.31 -18.37 5.25
C GLY A 114 0.13 -17.88 5.38
N SER A 115 1.03 -18.48 4.62
CA SER A 115 2.46 -18.16 4.66
C SER A 115 3.09 -17.96 3.28
N SER A 116 2.29 -18.06 2.21
CA SER A 116 2.77 -18.03 0.82
C SER A 116 2.10 -16.98 -0.06
N ASN A 117 0.97 -16.44 0.34
CA ASN A 117 0.02 -15.62 -0.41
C ASN A 117 -0.76 -16.38 -1.49
N GLU A 118 -0.71 -17.69 -1.51
CA GLU A 118 -1.46 -18.51 -2.46
C GLU A 118 -2.96 -18.57 -2.14
N ASN A 119 -3.35 -18.29 -0.87
CA ASN A 119 -4.72 -18.38 -0.39
C ASN A 119 -5.51 -17.06 -0.49
N SER A 120 -5.03 -16.08 -1.25
CA SER A 120 -5.82 -14.88 -1.49
C SER A 120 -7.05 -15.17 -2.35
N GLY A 121 -8.21 -14.63 -1.98
CA GLY A 121 -9.42 -14.66 -2.80
C GLY A 121 -9.31 -13.89 -4.11
N TYR A 122 -8.25 -13.11 -4.29
CA TYR A 122 -7.98 -12.27 -5.46
C TYR A 122 -6.82 -12.78 -6.31
N GLY A 123 -6.30 -13.95 -5.98
CA GLY A 123 -5.14 -14.56 -6.63
C GLY A 123 -3.82 -14.29 -5.89
N PRO A 124 -2.80 -15.11 -6.15
CA PRO A 124 -1.49 -14.96 -5.52
C PRO A 124 -0.77 -13.71 -6.01
N VAL A 125 0.11 -13.18 -5.15
CA VAL A 125 1.11 -12.19 -5.55
C VAL A 125 2.29 -12.92 -6.17
N GLU A 126 2.82 -12.40 -7.27
CA GLU A 126 4.03 -12.92 -7.90
C GLU A 126 5.28 -12.33 -7.26
N ASN A 127 6.31 -13.17 -7.05
CA ASN A 127 7.60 -12.71 -6.57
C ASN A 127 8.36 -11.99 -7.70
N PRO A 128 8.74 -10.71 -7.56
CA PRO A 128 9.39 -9.96 -8.62
C PRO A 128 10.79 -10.46 -8.99
N TRP A 129 11.45 -11.18 -8.08
CA TRP A 129 12.77 -11.75 -8.32
C TRP A 129 12.72 -13.08 -9.09
N ASP A 130 11.66 -13.86 -8.88
CA ASP A 130 11.44 -15.15 -9.55
C ASP A 130 9.94 -15.49 -9.51
N ARG A 131 9.23 -15.27 -10.60
CA ARG A 131 7.77 -15.48 -10.70
C ARG A 131 7.36 -16.95 -10.52
N THR A 132 8.29 -17.89 -10.47
CA THR A 132 8.02 -19.30 -10.16
C THR A 132 8.02 -19.59 -8.66
N ARG A 133 8.30 -18.59 -7.83
CA ARG A 133 8.36 -18.68 -6.37
C ARG A 133 7.33 -17.80 -5.71
N VAL A 134 6.94 -18.19 -4.51
CA VAL A 134 6.04 -17.37 -3.67
C VAL A 134 6.80 -16.17 -3.09
N PRO A 135 6.14 -15.02 -2.88
CA PRO A 135 6.75 -13.86 -2.22
C PRO A 135 6.90 -14.06 -0.71
N GLY A 136 6.15 -15.01 -0.16
CA GLY A 136 5.91 -15.18 1.27
C GLY A 136 4.54 -14.65 1.68
N GLY A 137 4.10 -14.94 2.87
CA GLY A 137 2.78 -14.58 3.38
C GLY A 137 2.75 -14.52 4.92
N SER A 138 1.66 -14.08 5.44
CA SER A 138 0.41 -13.67 4.80
C SER A 138 0.46 -12.29 4.09
N SER A 139 1.53 -11.51 4.17
CA SER A 139 1.66 -10.13 3.68
C SER A 139 2.37 -10.06 2.32
N GLY A 140 2.03 -10.96 1.37
CA GLY A 140 2.73 -11.10 0.09
C GLY A 140 2.78 -9.81 -0.74
N GLY A 141 1.71 -9.03 -0.76
CA GLY A 141 1.69 -7.75 -1.46
C GLY A 141 2.54 -6.65 -0.81
N SER A 142 3.03 -6.87 0.42
CA SER A 142 3.95 -5.94 1.10
C SER A 142 5.40 -6.41 1.03
N ALA A 143 5.63 -7.71 0.76
CA ALA A 143 6.96 -8.30 0.63
C ALA A 143 7.56 -8.04 -0.75
#